data_01a284fa32d63f2c9c0f1ed393c29e7e
#
_entry.id   01a284fa32d63f2c9c0f1ed393c29e7e
#
_cell.length_a   1.000
_cell.length_b   1.000
_cell.length_c   1.000
_cell.angle_alpha   90.00
_cell.angle_beta   90.00
_cell.angle_gamma   90.00
#
_symmetry.space_group_name_H-M   'P 1'
#
loop_
_entity.id
_entity.type
_entity.pdbx_description
1 polymer ?
#
loop_
_entity_poly.entity_id
_entity_poly.type
_entity_poly.pdbx_seq_one_letter_code
_entity_poly.pdbx_strand_id
1 'polypeptide(L)'
;MTDNIYMERALLLASHGLLSCAPNPMVGAVVVGPDGRILGEGYHIRTGEGHAEVNALNAVKKEDWPLLPESTIYVSLEPCAHYGKTPPCAALIVKRRLKRCVIGCIDPFSRVSGKGVEMLRQGGVEVDFAPEELRQRCLHLNKRFICQHHLGRPFITLKWAQTRDGYIGATDRRLTISTSESRMFGHRLRASHQAIVVGHNTLLQDAPRLDIRHWASGSHRRDEMLGVYILGRVGEEELPHGWQAFAHIDDLLENMQREGQQSLLVEGGTQVLQSFIERDLWDEAWAEQGTNDALDTEGHCLPEELLVAAPKMPREFSYDEEIHFGRTFRHWESPLLKENYGL
;
A
#
# COMPACT_ATOMS: atom_id res chain seq x y z
N MET A 1 -12.00 22.44 -13.79
CA MET A 1 -12.00 22.58 -12.31
C MET A 1 -13.00 21.65 -11.62
N THR A 2 -14.22 21.48 -12.11
CA THR A 2 -15.26 20.63 -11.48
C THR A 2 -14.93 19.14 -11.51
N ASP A 3 -14.38 18.60 -12.61
CA ASP A 3 -14.02 17.18 -12.73
C ASP A 3 -13.00 16.73 -11.68
N ASN A 4 -12.08 17.62 -11.30
CA ASN A 4 -11.04 17.31 -10.31
C ASN A 4 -11.63 16.95 -8.93
N ILE A 5 -12.63 17.71 -8.49
CA ILE A 5 -13.28 17.51 -7.18
C ILE A 5 -13.91 16.11 -7.10
N TYR A 6 -14.58 15.66 -8.16
CA TYR A 6 -15.24 14.36 -8.20
C TYR A 6 -14.23 13.22 -8.32
N MET A 7 -13.13 13.41 -9.05
CA MET A 7 -12.05 12.42 -9.11
C MET A 7 -11.29 12.33 -7.77
N GLU A 8 -11.06 13.45 -7.09
CA GLU A 8 -10.50 13.43 -5.73
C GLU A 8 -11.42 12.70 -4.75
N ARG A 9 -12.75 12.90 -4.89
CA ARG A 9 -13.72 12.13 -4.10
C ARG A 9 -13.65 10.63 -4.39
N ALA A 10 -13.53 10.24 -5.66
CA ALA A 10 -13.36 8.84 -6.05
C ALA A 10 -12.05 8.24 -5.47
N LEU A 11 -10.95 8.99 -5.49
CA LEU A 11 -9.69 8.59 -4.85
C LEU A 11 -9.82 8.40 -3.34
N LEU A 12 -10.49 9.32 -2.66
CA LEU A 12 -10.75 9.21 -1.22
C LEU A 12 -11.56 7.96 -0.90
N LEU A 13 -12.63 7.70 -1.66
CA LEU A 13 -13.44 6.49 -1.50
C LEU A 13 -12.61 5.23 -1.75
N ALA A 14 -11.79 5.22 -2.80
CA ALA A 14 -10.92 4.08 -3.12
C ALA A 14 -9.97 3.74 -1.96
N SER A 15 -9.43 4.74 -1.26
CA SER A 15 -8.52 4.54 -0.14
C SER A 15 -9.13 3.76 1.05
N HIS A 16 -10.45 3.74 1.17
CA HIS A 16 -11.15 2.95 2.18
C HIS A 16 -11.04 1.43 1.94
N GLY A 17 -10.73 1.01 0.71
CA GLY A 17 -10.50 -0.38 0.34
C GLY A 17 -9.13 -0.94 0.74
N LEU A 18 -8.26 -0.12 1.38
CA LEU A 18 -6.91 -0.53 1.78
C LEU A 18 -6.97 -1.83 2.61
N LEU A 19 -6.26 -2.86 2.15
CA LEU A 19 -6.17 -4.22 2.67
C LEU A 19 -7.43 -5.09 2.50
N SER A 20 -8.63 -4.54 2.49
CA SER A 20 -9.87 -5.33 2.40
C SER A 20 -10.18 -5.78 0.98
N CYS A 21 -9.78 -5.00 -0.04
CA CYS A 21 -10.01 -5.34 -1.44
C CYS A 21 -8.93 -6.23 -2.06
N ALA A 22 -7.75 -6.38 -1.43
CA ALA A 22 -6.70 -7.24 -1.96
C ALA A 22 -7.19 -8.70 -2.15
N PRO A 23 -6.79 -9.39 -3.22
CA PRO A 23 -5.80 -9.01 -4.24
C PRO A 23 -6.29 -8.06 -5.35
N ASN A 24 -7.53 -7.58 -5.30
CA ASN A 24 -8.07 -6.62 -6.26
C ASN A 24 -7.54 -5.21 -5.99
N PRO A 25 -7.54 -4.31 -7.02
CA PRO A 25 -7.12 -2.92 -6.82
C PRO A 25 -8.13 -2.14 -5.97
N MET A 26 -7.64 -1.08 -5.35
CA MET A 26 -8.46 -0.08 -4.69
C MET A 26 -9.12 0.81 -5.74
N VAL A 27 -10.44 0.76 -5.84
CA VAL A 27 -11.22 1.53 -6.80
C VAL A 27 -12.33 2.29 -6.08
N GLY A 28 -12.54 3.54 -6.48
CA GLY A 28 -13.66 4.36 -6.06
C GLY A 28 -14.40 4.93 -7.27
N ALA A 29 -15.70 5.11 -7.12
CA ALA A 29 -16.56 5.64 -8.17
C ALA A 29 -17.58 6.65 -7.62
N VAL A 30 -17.86 7.70 -8.41
CA VAL A 30 -18.83 8.75 -8.09
C VAL A 30 -19.70 9.02 -9.30
N VAL A 31 -21.02 8.94 -9.14
CA VAL A 31 -22.02 9.30 -10.18
C VAL A 31 -22.51 10.68 -9.91
N VAL A 32 -22.41 11.58 -10.90
CA VAL A 32 -22.77 13.01 -10.81
C VAL A 32 -23.83 13.34 -11.84
N GLY A 33 -24.92 13.97 -11.38
CA GLY A 33 -26.02 14.40 -12.21
C GLY A 33 -25.69 15.64 -13.05
N PRO A 34 -26.56 16.00 -14.01
CA PRO A 34 -26.38 17.17 -14.87
C PRO A 34 -26.37 18.50 -14.09
N ASP A 35 -26.92 18.51 -12.89
CA ASP A 35 -26.95 19.66 -11.96
C ASP A 35 -25.68 19.76 -11.08
N GLY A 36 -24.73 18.84 -11.23
CA GLY A 36 -23.52 18.78 -10.43
C GLY A 36 -23.69 18.08 -9.07
N ARG A 37 -24.88 17.60 -8.75
CA ARG A 37 -25.14 16.86 -7.50
C ARG A 37 -24.61 15.42 -7.61
N ILE A 38 -23.97 14.94 -6.55
CA ILE A 38 -23.61 13.53 -6.43
C ILE A 38 -24.88 12.70 -6.24
N LEU A 39 -25.16 11.80 -7.17
CA LEU A 39 -26.32 10.92 -7.16
C LEU A 39 -26.05 9.60 -6.43
N GLY A 40 -24.80 9.12 -6.53
CA GLY A 40 -24.36 7.90 -5.88
C GLY A 40 -22.84 7.81 -5.86
N GLU A 41 -22.32 7.14 -4.87
CA GLU A 41 -20.88 6.90 -4.68
C GLU A 41 -20.61 5.53 -4.08
N GLY A 42 -19.44 5.00 -4.35
CA GLY A 42 -19.04 3.69 -3.84
C GLY A 42 -17.56 3.42 -4.06
N TYR A 43 -17.08 2.40 -3.39
CA TYR A 43 -15.73 1.88 -3.56
C TYR A 43 -15.76 0.35 -3.54
N HIS A 44 -14.69 -0.28 -3.99
CA HIS A 44 -14.53 -1.73 -3.88
C HIS A 44 -14.20 -2.08 -2.43
N ILE A 45 -15.18 -2.65 -1.71
CA ILE A 45 -15.11 -2.85 -0.26
C ILE A 45 -14.25 -4.08 0.06
N ARG A 46 -14.51 -5.19 -0.65
CA ARG A 46 -13.85 -6.49 -0.38
C ARG A 46 -13.83 -7.36 -1.63
N THR A 47 -12.75 -8.15 -1.76
CA THR A 47 -12.66 -9.19 -2.80
C THR A 47 -13.89 -10.10 -2.79
N GLY A 48 -14.48 -10.32 -3.98
CA GLY A 48 -15.67 -11.12 -4.17
C GLY A 48 -16.99 -10.35 -4.06
N GLU A 49 -16.97 -9.09 -3.61
CA GLU A 49 -18.13 -8.19 -3.58
C GLU A 49 -18.17 -7.28 -4.82
N GLY A 50 -19.19 -6.41 -4.89
CA GLY A 50 -19.39 -5.47 -5.99
C GLY A 50 -18.19 -4.53 -6.19
N HIS A 51 -17.84 -4.28 -7.44
CA HIS A 51 -16.85 -3.25 -7.76
C HIS A 51 -17.39 -1.84 -7.45
N ALA A 52 -16.51 -0.85 -7.44
CA ALA A 52 -16.84 0.52 -7.09
C ALA A 52 -18.00 1.08 -7.93
N GLU A 53 -17.98 0.81 -9.23
CA GLU A 53 -18.99 1.27 -10.18
C GLU A 53 -20.36 0.65 -9.88
N VAL A 54 -20.38 -0.65 -9.52
CA VAL A 54 -21.60 -1.34 -9.10
C VAL A 54 -22.16 -0.71 -7.84
N ASN A 55 -21.30 -0.47 -6.85
CA ASN A 55 -21.71 0.12 -5.58
C ASN A 55 -22.19 1.56 -5.76
N ALA A 56 -21.50 2.38 -6.55
CA ALA A 56 -21.90 3.74 -6.85
C ALA A 56 -23.26 3.81 -7.59
N LEU A 57 -23.46 2.97 -8.61
CA LEU A 57 -24.71 2.93 -9.38
C LEU A 57 -25.90 2.38 -8.57
N ASN A 58 -25.64 1.45 -7.64
CA ASN A 58 -26.66 0.92 -6.74
C ASN A 58 -27.04 1.92 -5.63
N ALA A 59 -26.15 2.83 -5.29
CA ALA A 59 -26.40 3.91 -4.34
C ALA A 59 -27.30 5.03 -4.92
N VAL A 60 -27.45 5.10 -6.26
CA VAL A 60 -28.34 6.09 -6.91
C VAL A 60 -29.79 5.78 -6.54
N LYS A 61 -30.49 6.74 -5.98
CA LYS A 61 -31.90 6.61 -5.61
C LYS A 61 -32.76 6.43 -6.85
N LYS A 62 -33.88 5.71 -6.71
CA LYS A 62 -34.81 5.42 -7.83
C LYS A 62 -35.37 6.69 -8.48
N GLU A 63 -35.59 7.73 -7.70
CA GLU A 63 -36.07 9.04 -8.14
C GLU A 63 -35.08 9.76 -9.06
N ASP A 64 -33.78 9.46 -8.93
CA ASP A 64 -32.71 10.06 -9.73
C ASP A 64 -32.35 9.22 -10.99
N TRP A 65 -32.90 8.03 -11.16
CA TRP A 65 -32.62 7.17 -12.35
C TRP A 65 -32.88 7.86 -13.69
N PRO A 66 -33.92 8.71 -13.85
CA PRO A 66 -34.13 9.45 -15.09
C PRO A 66 -32.99 10.42 -15.45
N LEU A 67 -32.14 10.79 -14.49
CA LEU A 67 -31.00 11.69 -14.71
C LEU A 67 -29.75 10.95 -15.24
N LEU A 68 -29.68 9.62 -15.12
CA LEU A 68 -28.52 8.83 -15.51
C LEU A 68 -28.07 9.06 -16.97
N PRO A 69 -28.98 9.18 -17.98
CA PRO A 69 -28.56 9.44 -19.36
C PRO A 69 -27.85 10.78 -19.60
N GLU A 70 -27.94 11.72 -18.66
CA GLU A 70 -27.23 13.01 -18.71
C GLU A 70 -26.10 13.09 -17.69
N SER A 71 -25.87 12.00 -16.92
CA SER A 71 -24.92 11.96 -15.80
C SER A 71 -23.53 11.51 -16.24
N THR A 72 -22.54 11.91 -15.45
CA THR A 72 -21.13 11.49 -15.58
C THR A 72 -20.76 10.56 -14.43
N ILE A 73 -20.04 9.48 -14.71
CA ILE A 73 -19.37 8.66 -13.69
C ILE A 73 -17.87 8.93 -13.68
N TYR A 74 -17.31 9.14 -12.49
CA TYR A 74 -15.88 9.29 -12.25
C TYR A 74 -15.39 8.00 -11.60
N VAL A 75 -14.37 7.36 -12.16
CA VAL A 75 -13.81 6.10 -11.64
C VAL A 75 -12.29 6.21 -11.55
N SER A 76 -11.72 5.90 -10.41
CA SER A 76 -10.27 6.05 -10.17
C SER A 76 -9.39 5.10 -11.01
N LEU A 77 -9.95 3.98 -11.51
CA LEU A 77 -9.28 3.01 -12.36
C LEU A 77 -10.21 2.64 -13.52
N GLU A 78 -9.65 2.26 -14.67
CA GLU A 78 -10.38 1.79 -15.84
C GLU A 78 -11.43 0.74 -15.47
N PRO A 79 -12.72 0.92 -15.85
CA PRO A 79 -13.77 -0.08 -15.63
C PRO A 79 -13.45 -1.40 -16.32
N CYS A 80 -13.59 -2.51 -15.59
CA CYS A 80 -13.28 -3.84 -16.15
C CYS A 80 -14.13 -4.19 -17.36
N ALA A 81 -13.51 -4.90 -18.35
CA ALA A 81 -14.13 -5.32 -19.60
C ALA A 81 -14.30 -6.84 -19.71
N HIS A 82 -13.76 -7.63 -18.78
CA HIS A 82 -13.83 -9.09 -18.84
C HIS A 82 -15.07 -9.62 -18.12
N TYR A 83 -15.65 -10.67 -18.66
CA TYR A 83 -16.73 -11.43 -18.01
C TYR A 83 -16.12 -12.37 -16.97
N GLY A 84 -16.43 -12.10 -15.71
CA GLY A 84 -16.12 -12.98 -14.59
C GLY A 84 -17.37 -13.67 -14.07
N LYS A 85 -17.53 -13.70 -12.74
CA LYS A 85 -18.79 -14.16 -12.10
C LYS A 85 -19.96 -13.20 -12.37
N THR A 86 -19.68 -11.96 -12.69
CA THR A 86 -20.62 -10.88 -13.01
C THR A 86 -20.25 -10.23 -14.35
N PRO A 87 -21.21 -9.58 -15.03
CA PRO A 87 -20.91 -8.78 -16.21
C PRO A 87 -19.91 -7.67 -15.89
N PRO A 88 -19.07 -7.25 -16.87
CA PRO A 88 -18.07 -6.21 -16.68
C PRO A 88 -18.69 -4.86 -16.33
N CYS A 89 -17.97 -4.04 -15.55
CA CYS A 89 -18.43 -2.73 -15.12
C CYS A 89 -18.64 -1.77 -16.30
N ALA A 90 -17.78 -1.84 -17.34
CA ALA A 90 -17.97 -1.08 -18.57
C ALA A 90 -19.33 -1.37 -19.22
N ALA A 91 -19.75 -2.66 -19.30
CA ALA A 91 -21.06 -3.02 -19.82
C ALA A 91 -22.21 -2.54 -18.93
N LEU A 92 -22.03 -2.49 -17.61
CA LEU A 92 -23.02 -1.95 -16.68
C LEU A 92 -23.21 -0.44 -16.90
N ILE A 93 -22.13 0.33 -17.08
CA ILE A 93 -22.16 1.76 -17.37
C ILE A 93 -22.94 2.03 -18.67
N VAL A 94 -22.63 1.28 -19.73
CA VAL A 94 -23.37 1.35 -21.01
C VAL A 94 -24.85 1.00 -20.83
N LYS A 95 -25.16 -0.10 -20.11
CA LYS A 95 -26.55 -0.53 -19.84
C LYS A 95 -27.35 0.51 -19.08
N ARG A 96 -26.71 1.25 -18.16
CA ARG A 96 -27.32 2.35 -17.41
C ARG A 96 -27.42 3.65 -18.23
N ARG A 97 -26.89 3.65 -19.46
CA ARG A 97 -26.92 4.76 -20.42
C ARG A 97 -26.27 6.05 -19.89
N LEU A 98 -25.22 5.93 -19.09
CA LEU A 98 -24.48 7.10 -18.64
C LEU A 98 -23.92 7.87 -19.84
N LYS A 99 -23.97 9.20 -19.80
CA LYS A 99 -23.49 10.06 -20.87
C LYS A 99 -21.98 10.01 -21.01
N ARG A 100 -21.27 10.09 -19.88
CA ARG A 100 -19.82 10.29 -19.83
C ARG A 100 -19.19 9.45 -18.71
N CYS A 101 -17.98 8.98 -18.96
CA CYS A 101 -17.11 8.32 -17.97
C CYS A 101 -15.76 9.03 -17.93
N VAL A 102 -15.37 9.54 -16.76
CA VAL A 102 -14.03 10.09 -16.52
C VAL A 102 -13.21 9.07 -15.75
N ILE A 103 -12.06 8.66 -16.33
CA ILE A 103 -11.21 7.61 -15.81
C ILE A 103 -9.97 8.22 -15.18
N GLY A 104 -9.65 7.81 -13.95
CA GLY A 104 -8.46 8.23 -13.22
C GLY A 104 -7.19 7.74 -13.90
N CYS A 105 -7.02 6.46 -14.04
CA CYS A 105 -5.90 5.85 -14.77
C CYS A 105 -6.34 4.57 -15.50
N ILE A 106 -5.59 4.20 -16.53
CA ILE A 106 -5.78 2.91 -17.24
C ILE A 106 -5.29 1.78 -16.32
N ASP A 107 -5.98 0.64 -16.38
CA ASP A 107 -5.51 -0.56 -15.70
C ASP A 107 -4.20 -1.01 -16.37
N PRO A 108 -3.06 -1.01 -15.65
CA PRO A 108 -1.78 -1.38 -16.23
C PRO A 108 -1.67 -2.87 -16.58
N PHE A 109 -2.62 -3.69 -16.15
CA PHE A 109 -2.63 -5.11 -16.46
C PHE A 109 -2.94 -5.35 -17.95
N SER A 110 -1.97 -5.84 -18.70
CA SER A 110 -1.98 -5.93 -20.16
C SER A 110 -3.19 -6.67 -20.77
N ARG A 111 -3.85 -7.56 -20.02
CA ARG A 111 -5.05 -8.28 -20.47
C ARG A 111 -6.30 -7.41 -20.48
N VAL A 112 -6.30 -6.29 -19.75
CA VAL A 112 -7.46 -5.40 -19.55
C VAL A 112 -7.23 -4.03 -20.16
N SER A 113 -5.98 -3.59 -20.21
CA SER A 113 -5.56 -2.24 -20.62
C SER A 113 -6.25 -1.74 -21.90
N GLY A 114 -7.05 -0.69 -21.76
CA GLY A 114 -7.78 -0.01 -22.84
C GLY A 114 -9.07 -0.70 -23.30
N LYS A 115 -9.36 -1.94 -22.89
CA LYS A 115 -10.56 -2.66 -23.32
C LYS A 115 -11.84 -2.12 -22.69
N GLY A 116 -11.76 -1.63 -21.46
CA GLY A 116 -12.88 -0.96 -20.80
C GLY A 116 -13.23 0.35 -21.48
N VAL A 117 -12.20 1.13 -21.84
CA VAL A 117 -12.35 2.36 -22.63
C VAL A 117 -13.00 2.07 -23.98
N GLU A 118 -12.52 1.05 -24.69
CA GLU A 118 -13.06 0.67 -25.99
C GLU A 118 -14.54 0.24 -25.89
N MET A 119 -14.90 -0.59 -24.90
CA MET A 119 -16.29 -1.04 -24.66
C MET A 119 -17.20 0.15 -24.34
N LEU A 120 -16.76 1.11 -23.53
CA LEU A 120 -17.53 2.31 -23.22
C LEU A 120 -17.79 3.14 -24.48
N ARG A 121 -16.76 3.42 -25.29
CA ARG A 121 -16.86 4.19 -26.53
C ARG A 121 -17.76 3.51 -27.56
N GLN A 122 -17.65 2.21 -27.74
CA GLN A 122 -18.51 1.41 -28.63
C GLN A 122 -19.97 1.43 -28.14
N GLY A 123 -20.18 1.52 -26.82
CA GLY A 123 -21.51 1.66 -26.20
C GLY A 123 -22.09 3.07 -26.25
N GLY A 124 -21.39 4.05 -26.86
CA GLY A 124 -21.86 5.44 -27.00
C GLY A 124 -21.61 6.31 -25.76
N VAL A 125 -20.77 5.88 -24.82
CA VAL A 125 -20.36 6.67 -23.65
C VAL A 125 -19.16 7.54 -24.01
N GLU A 126 -19.22 8.84 -23.71
CA GLU A 126 -18.07 9.76 -23.83
C GLU A 126 -17.02 9.38 -22.79
N VAL A 127 -15.76 9.19 -23.22
CA VAL A 127 -14.67 8.78 -22.32
C VAL A 127 -13.57 9.82 -22.29
N ASP A 128 -13.34 10.38 -21.11
CA ASP A 128 -12.26 11.30 -20.79
C ASP A 128 -11.34 10.73 -19.70
N PHE A 129 -10.17 11.35 -19.54
CA PHE A 129 -9.21 11.01 -18.49
C PHE A 129 -9.03 12.19 -17.53
N ALA A 130 -8.75 11.86 -16.28
CA ALA A 130 -8.37 12.85 -15.29
C ALA A 130 -7.06 13.57 -15.71
N PRO A 131 -6.82 14.81 -15.24
CA PRO A 131 -5.54 15.47 -15.40
C PRO A 131 -4.38 14.64 -14.89
N GLU A 132 -3.18 14.86 -15.44
CA GLU A 132 -1.99 14.03 -15.18
C GLU A 132 -1.70 13.89 -13.69
N GLU A 133 -1.78 14.96 -12.91
CA GLU A 133 -1.55 14.92 -11.45
C GLU A 133 -2.49 13.93 -10.74
N LEU A 134 -3.78 13.92 -11.08
CA LEU A 134 -4.74 12.99 -10.50
C LEU A 134 -4.57 11.56 -11.02
N ARG A 135 -4.15 11.41 -12.28
CA ARG A 135 -3.80 10.11 -12.85
C ARG A 135 -2.65 9.47 -12.09
N GLN A 136 -1.59 10.22 -11.81
CA GLN A 136 -0.45 9.77 -11.01
C GLN A 136 -0.89 9.35 -9.59
N ARG A 137 -1.77 10.12 -8.97
CA ARG A 137 -2.33 9.77 -7.66
C ARG A 137 -3.16 8.48 -7.70
N CYS A 138 -3.90 8.22 -8.79
CA CYS A 138 -4.63 6.97 -8.99
C CYS A 138 -3.70 5.77 -9.14
N LEU A 139 -2.61 5.91 -9.89
CA LEU A 139 -1.57 4.89 -10.03
C LEU A 139 -0.88 4.63 -8.68
N HIS A 140 -0.44 5.69 -8.01
CA HIS A 140 0.24 5.59 -6.71
C HIS A 140 -0.64 4.91 -5.64
N LEU A 141 -1.94 5.18 -5.62
CA LEU A 141 -2.88 4.49 -4.73
C LEU A 141 -2.83 2.97 -4.93
N ASN A 142 -2.68 2.51 -6.17
CA ASN A 142 -2.65 1.10 -6.55
C ASN A 142 -1.24 0.52 -6.73
N LYS A 143 -0.18 1.19 -6.23
CA LYS A 143 1.22 0.77 -6.42
C LYS A 143 1.49 -0.69 -6.02
N ARG A 144 0.83 -1.21 -4.99
CA ARG A 144 0.96 -2.61 -4.53
C ARG A 144 0.39 -3.61 -5.52
N PHE A 145 -0.82 -3.34 -6.00
CA PHE A 145 -1.46 -4.12 -7.05
C PHE A 145 -0.63 -4.12 -8.33
N ILE A 146 -0.16 -2.95 -8.75
CA ILE A 146 0.68 -2.75 -9.93
C ILE A 146 1.99 -3.53 -9.79
N CYS A 147 2.70 -3.38 -8.67
CA CYS A 147 3.95 -4.07 -8.39
C CYS A 147 3.79 -5.59 -8.48
N GLN A 148 2.78 -6.16 -7.83
CA GLN A 148 2.55 -7.60 -7.86
C GLN A 148 2.30 -8.12 -9.29
N HIS A 149 1.52 -7.40 -10.09
CA HIS A 149 1.18 -7.85 -11.45
C HIS A 149 2.34 -7.71 -12.44
N HIS A 150 3.22 -6.75 -12.26
CA HIS A 150 4.33 -6.51 -13.17
C HIS A 150 5.63 -7.20 -12.75
N LEU A 151 5.95 -7.17 -11.45
CA LEU A 151 7.19 -7.76 -10.93
C LEU A 151 7.01 -9.20 -10.42
N GLY A 152 5.76 -9.68 -10.30
CA GLY A 152 5.48 -11.02 -9.79
C GLY A 152 5.85 -11.21 -8.32
N ARG A 153 6.01 -10.12 -7.55
CA ARG A 153 6.34 -10.12 -6.13
C ARG A 153 5.50 -9.09 -5.36
N PRO A 154 5.38 -9.20 -4.03
CA PRO A 154 4.75 -8.16 -3.22
C PRO A 154 5.52 -6.84 -3.30
N PHE A 155 4.81 -5.73 -3.06
CA PHE A 155 5.39 -4.42 -2.78
C PHE A 155 6.12 -4.46 -1.44
N ILE A 156 7.40 -4.09 -1.39
CA ILE A 156 8.26 -4.25 -0.23
C ILE A 156 8.64 -2.88 0.33
N THR A 157 8.24 -2.62 1.57
CA THR A 157 8.60 -1.44 2.34
C THR A 157 9.63 -1.81 3.40
N LEU A 158 10.80 -1.15 3.38
CA LEU A 158 11.80 -1.27 4.44
C LEU A 158 11.56 -0.20 5.49
N LYS A 159 11.68 -0.54 6.77
CA LYS A 159 11.55 0.46 7.86
C LYS A 159 12.53 0.18 8.98
N TRP A 160 13.28 1.21 9.38
CA TRP A 160 14.12 1.17 10.58
C TRP A 160 14.10 2.50 11.32
N ALA A 161 14.64 2.52 12.52
CA ALA A 161 14.98 3.72 13.26
C ALA A 161 16.49 3.69 13.56
N GLN A 162 17.15 4.83 13.44
CA GLN A 162 18.58 4.94 13.72
C GLN A 162 18.88 6.15 14.61
N THR A 163 19.93 6.05 15.41
CA THR A 163 20.47 7.17 16.19
C THR A 163 21.04 8.23 15.26
N ARG A 164 21.34 9.42 15.78
CA ARG A 164 21.93 10.51 14.99
C ARG A 164 23.26 10.11 14.34
N ASP A 165 24.06 9.30 15.01
CA ASP A 165 25.34 8.75 14.56
C ASP A 165 25.24 7.46 13.74
N GLY A 166 23.99 6.99 13.41
CA GLY A 166 23.74 5.96 12.40
C GLY A 166 23.71 4.52 12.90
N TYR A 167 23.28 4.25 14.15
CA TYR A 167 23.16 2.91 14.70
C TYR A 167 21.69 2.56 14.98
N ILE A 168 21.32 1.29 14.78
CA ILE A 168 19.95 0.80 15.01
C ILE A 168 19.80 0.01 16.31
N GLY A 169 20.87 -0.36 16.96
CA GLY A 169 20.85 -1.17 18.18
C GLY A 169 22.24 -1.35 18.79
N ALA A 170 22.30 -2.10 19.86
CA ALA A 170 23.52 -2.60 20.47
C ALA A 170 23.40 -4.11 20.72
N THR A 171 24.55 -4.81 20.78
CA THR A 171 24.61 -6.26 20.91
C THR A 171 24.26 -6.77 22.30
N ASP A 172 24.45 -5.94 23.33
CA ASP A 172 24.30 -6.28 24.75
C ASP A 172 23.07 -5.64 25.42
N ARG A 173 22.42 -4.69 24.72
CA ARG A 173 21.27 -3.97 25.26
C ARG A 173 20.39 -3.38 24.18
N ARG A 174 19.18 -3.02 24.55
CA ARG A 174 18.24 -2.34 23.65
C ARG A 174 18.48 -0.84 23.66
N LEU A 175 18.60 -0.24 22.48
CA LEU A 175 18.59 1.21 22.30
C LEU A 175 17.14 1.71 22.10
N THR A 176 16.80 2.80 22.80
CA THR A 176 15.51 3.47 22.60
C THR A 176 15.72 4.67 21.69
N ILE A 177 15.38 4.51 20.41
CA ILE A 177 15.55 5.53 19.38
C ILE A 177 14.23 6.27 19.15
N SER A 178 13.15 5.53 18.93
CA SER A 178 11.81 6.06 18.67
C SER A 178 11.12 6.52 19.96
N THR A 179 10.40 7.65 19.89
CA THR A 179 9.49 8.10 20.95
C THR A 179 8.19 7.26 20.96
N SER A 180 7.34 7.44 21.99
CA SER A 180 6.00 6.85 22.02
C SER A 180 5.17 7.27 20.83
N GLU A 181 5.26 8.54 20.45
CA GLU A 181 4.51 9.15 19.35
C GLU A 181 5.04 8.66 17.98
N SER A 182 6.36 8.65 17.77
CA SER A 182 6.92 8.21 16.48
C SER A 182 6.73 6.72 16.22
N ARG A 183 6.59 5.89 17.26
CA ARG A 183 6.19 4.48 17.09
C ARG A 183 4.84 4.32 16.41
N MET A 184 3.94 5.33 16.49
CA MET A 184 2.68 5.32 15.75
C MET A 184 2.89 5.22 14.24
N PHE A 185 3.99 5.77 13.71
CA PHE A 185 4.34 5.61 12.29
C PHE A 185 4.56 4.14 11.91
N GLY A 186 5.34 3.39 12.70
CA GLY A 186 5.52 1.95 12.49
C GLY A 186 4.20 1.19 12.56
N HIS A 187 3.34 1.50 13.54
CA HIS A 187 2.01 0.87 13.61
C HIS A 187 1.10 1.25 12.44
N ARG A 188 1.20 2.47 11.90
CA ARG A 188 0.50 2.88 10.67
C ARG A 188 0.99 2.06 9.47
N LEU A 189 2.31 1.88 9.32
CA LEU A 189 2.86 1.04 8.27
C LEU A 189 2.39 -0.40 8.38
N ARG A 190 2.46 -1.02 9.58
CA ARG A 190 1.93 -2.37 9.83
C ARG A 190 0.45 -2.47 9.47
N ALA A 191 -0.36 -1.48 9.91
CA ALA A 191 -1.78 -1.42 9.58
C ALA A 191 -2.05 -1.25 8.08
N SER A 192 -1.07 -0.86 7.29
CA SER A 192 -1.18 -0.68 5.84
C SER A 192 -0.55 -1.81 5.02
N HIS A 193 0.02 -2.85 5.63
CA HIS A 193 0.63 -4.00 4.96
C HIS A 193 -0.11 -5.29 5.30
N GLN A 194 -0.02 -6.29 4.42
CA GLN A 194 -0.60 -7.61 4.63
C GLN A 194 0.34 -8.56 5.37
N ALA A 195 1.64 -8.28 5.33
CA ALA A 195 2.64 -9.08 6.02
C ALA A 195 3.76 -8.21 6.57
N ILE A 196 4.41 -8.73 7.62
CA ILE A 196 5.60 -8.16 8.24
C ILE A 196 6.66 -9.25 8.40
N VAL A 197 7.91 -8.91 8.17
CA VAL A 197 9.05 -9.80 8.42
C VAL A 197 10.11 -9.12 9.27
N VAL A 198 10.68 -9.89 10.20
CA VAL A 198 11.86 -9.52 10.98
C VAL A 198 12.89 -10.66 10.95
N GLY A 199 14.13 -10.36 11.30
CA GLY A 199 15.18 -11.38 11.42
C GLY A 199 15.06 -12.20 12.70
N HIS A 200 15.61 -13.41 12.68
CA HIS A 200 15.66 -14.30 13.86
C HIS A 200 16.33 -13.63 15.07
N ASN A 201 17.44 -12.92 14.88
CA ASN A 201 18.10 -12.20 15.96
C ASN A 201 17.19 -11.14 16.60
N THR A 202 16.38 -10.46 15.81
CA THR A 202 15.39 -9.48 16.31
C THR A 202 14.31 -10.17 17.15
N LEU A 203 13.88 -11.37 16.75
CA LEU A 203 12.96 -12.17 17.56
C LEU A 203 13.56 -12.50 18.93
N LEU A 204 14.81 -12.99 18.97
CA LEU A 204 15.48 -13.39 20.20
C LEU A 204 15.80 -12.21 21.15
N GLN A 205 16.29 -11.10 20.60
CA GLN A 205 16.75 -9.96 21.40
C GLN A 205 15.59 -9.07 21.87
N ASP A 206 14.63 -8.80 20.99
CA ASP A 206 13.58 -7.82 21.26
C ASP A 206 12.24 -8.42 21.67
N ALA A 207 12.03 -9.73 21.44
CA ALA A 207 10.74 -10.41 21.62
C ALA A 207 9.56 -9.51 21.18
N PRO A 208 9.58 -9.01 19.93
CA PRO A 208 8.66 -7.99 19.47
C PRO A 208 7.25 -8.56 19.32
N ARG A 209 6.22 -7.78 19.67
CA ARG A 209 4.83 -8.19 19.45
C ARG A 209 4.38 -8.13 18.00
N LEU A 210 4.97 -7.23 17.19
CA LEU A 210 4.65 -6.97 15.78
C LEU A 210 3.15 -6.71 15.49
N ASP A 211 2.43 -6.22 16.47
CA ASP A 211 1.00 -5.88 16.42
C ASP A 211 0.76 -4.41 15.98
N ILE A 212 -0.50 -4.03 15.82
CA ILE A 212 -0.93 -2.68 15.40
C ILE A 212 -1.65 -1.90 16.51
N ARG A 213 -1.45 -2.24 17.78
CA ARG A 213 -2.17 -1.71 18.97
C ARG A 213 -2.22 -0.18 19.10
N HIS A 214 -1.25 0.54 18.53
CA HIS A 214 -1.19 2.01 18.61
C HIS A 214 -1.77 2.72 17.40
N TRP A 215 -2.41 2.01 16.49
CA TRP A 215 -3.08 2.58 15.34
C TRP A 215 -4.54 2.14 15.30
N ALA A 216 -5.44 3.07 15.67
CA ALA A 216 -6.88 2.81 15.64
C ALA A 216 -7.37 2.73 14.21
N SER A 217 -7.48 1.54 13.67
CA SER A 217 -7.93 1.29 12.30
C SER A 217 -9.41 0.92 12.19
N GLY A 218 -10.20 1.16 13.22
CA GLY A 218 -11.66 0.94 13.20
C GLY A 218 -12.13 -0.51 13.03
N SER A 219 -11.22 -1.48 12.86
CA SER A 219 -11.59 -2.91 12.83
C SER A 219 -10.59 -3.75 13.61
N HIS A 220 -11.07 -4.43 14.62
CA HIS A 220 -10.32 -5.43 15.41
C HIS A 220 -9.82 -6.63 14.56
N ARG A 221 -10.22 -6.72 13.30
CA ARG A 221 -9.83 -7.81 12.38
C ARG A 221 -8.44 -7.66 11.74
N ARG A 222 -7.76 -6.53 11.88
CA ARG A 222 -6.49 -6.31 11.18
C ARG A 222 -5.31 -7.02 11.83
N ASP A 223 -5.30 -7.18 13.14
CA ASP A 223 -4.25 -7.95 13.85
C ASP A 223 -4.29 -9.43 13.43
N GLU A 224 -5.48 -9.97 13.16
CA GLU A 224 -5.67 -11.36 12.72
C GLU A 224 -5.30 -11.58 11.24
N MET A 225 -5.23 -10.49 10.44
CA MET A 225 -4.94 -10.56 9.00
C MET A 225 -3.47 -10.29 8.66
N LEU A 226 -2.68 -9.79 9.60
CA LEU A 226 -1.26 -9.52 9.38
C LEU A 226 -0.46 -10.82 9.44
N GLY A 227 0.09 -11.25 8.30
CA GLY A 227 1.05 -12.34 8.26
C GLY A 227 2.34 -11.94 8.96
N VAL A 228 2.79 -12.71 9.95
CA VAL A 228 4.02 -12.42 10.68
C VAL A 228 5.07 -13.47 10.33
N TYR A 229 6.19 -13.02 9.80
CA TYR A 229 7.23 -13.86 9.26
C TYR A 229 8.58 -13.60 9.94
N ILE A 230 9.35 -14.67 10.11
CA ILE A 230 10.73 -14.61 10.59
C ILE A 230 11.66 -15.07 9.46
N LEU A 231 12.67 -14.25 9.16
CA LEU A 231 13.72 -14.62 8.23
C LEU A 231 14.92 -15.16 8.99
N GLY A 232 15.21 -16.43 8.75
CA GLY A 232 16.27 -17.18 9.41
C GLY A 232 15.84 -18.61 9.75
N ARG A 233 16.78 -19.42 10.18
CA ARG A 233 16.51 -20.79 10.65
C ARG A 233 16.05 -20.72 12.11
N VAL A 234 14.82 -21.09 12.36
CA VAL A 234 14.18 -21.07 13.68
C VAL A 234 13.54 -22.42 13.94
N GLY A 235 13.68 -22.94 15.15
CA GLY A 235 12.99 -24.15 15.57
C GLY A 235 11.47 -23.88 15.70
N GLU A 236 10.64 -24.88 15.40
CA GLU A 236 9.18 -24.71 15.52
C GLU A 236 8.73 -24.32 16.94
N GLU A 237 9.46 -24.80 17.96
CA GLU A 237 9.19 -24.50 19.37
C GLU A 237 9.51 -23.03 19.77
N GLU A 238 10.31 -22.33 18.96
CA GLU A 238 10.70 -20.93 19.21
C GLU A 238 9.73 -19.93 18.60
N LEU A 239 8.83 -20.39 17.73
CA LEU A 239 7.90 -19.50 17.02
C LEU A 239 6.63 -19.26 17.82
N PRO A 240 6.22 -18.00 17.99
CA PRO A 240 4.89 -17.70 18.50
C PRO A 240 3.79 -18.31 17.61
N HIS A 241 2.67 -18.68 18.22
CA HIS A 241 1.55 -19.28 17.51
C HIS A 241 1.07 -18.40 16.32
N GLY A 242 0.94 -19.01 15.15
CA GLY A 242 0.50 -18.34 13.91
C GLY A 242 1.60 -17.62 13.14
N TRP A 243 2.85 -17.60 13.64
CA TRP A 243 3.99 -17.07 12.92
C TRP A 243 4.64 -18.15 12.05
N GLN A 244 5.33 -17.74 10.99
CA GLN A 244 6.03 -18.67 10.09
C GLN A 244 7.48 -18.22 9.92
N ALA A 245 8.39 -19.18 9.75
CA ALA A 245 9.80 -18.90 9.50
C ALA A 245 10.21 -19.37 8.10
N PHE A 246 11.09 -18.60 7.46
CA PHE A 246 11.66 -18.89 6.16
C PHE A 246 13.18 -18.77 6.23
N ALA A 247 13.91 -19.77 5.72
CA ALA A 247 15.36 -19.73 5.71
C ALA A 247 15.90 -18.70 4.69
N HIS A 248 15.18 -18.50 3.59
CA HIS A 248 15.59 -17.64 2.50
C HIS A 248 14.47 -16.65 2.10
N ILE A 249 14.88 -15.50 1.56
CA ILE A 249 13.94 -14.47 1.08
C ILE A 249 13.05 -15.03 -0.04
N ASP A 250 13.61 -15.84 -0.94
CA ASP A 250 12.87 -16.38 -2.08
C ASP A 250 11.71 -17.27 -1.63
N ASP A 251 11.92 -18.14 -0.64
CA ASP A 251 10.87 -19.00 -0.08
C ASP A 251 9.74 -18.16 0.56
N LEU A 252 10.11 -17.07 1.23
CA LEU A 252 9.15 -16.11 1.78
C LEU A 252 8.31 -15.45 0.68
N LEU A 253 8.95 -14.93 -0.37
CA LEU A 253 8.27 -14.25 -1.47
C LEU A 253 7.37 -15.20 -2.27
N GLU A 254 7.81 -16.44 -2.51
CA GLU A 254 6.99 -17.50 -3.13
C GLU A 254 5.76 -17.83 -2.28
N ASN A 255 5.94 -17.95 -0.96
CA ASN A 255 4.81 -18.17 -0.05
C ASN A 255 3.82 -17.02 -0.13
N MET A 256 4.28 -15.77 -0.08
CA MET A 256 3.42 -14.59 -0.18
C MET A 256 2.65 -14.54 -1.51
N GLN A 257 3.30 -14.90 -2.62
CA GLN A 257 2.65 -14.98 -3.92
C GLN A 257 1.54 -16.03 -3.94
N ARG A 258 1.80 -17.21 -3.38
CA ARG A 258 0.81 -18.30 -3.27
C ARG A 258 -0.39 -17.89 -2.41
N GLU A 259 -0.17 -17.16 -1.32
CA GLU A 259 -1.20 -16.64 -0.44
C GLU A 259 -1.90 -15.37 -0.99
N GLY A 260 -1.49 -14.85 -2.15
CA GLY A 260 -2.05 -13.64 -2.75
C GLY A 260 -1.76 -12.36 -1.97
N GLN A 261 -0.70 -12.33 -1.17
CA GLN A 261 -0.29 -11.17 -0.39
C GLN A 261 0.48 -10.18 -1.26
N GLN A 262 0.07 -8.92 -1.26
CA GLN A 262 0.57 -7.88 -2.16
C GLN A 262 1.55 -6.90 -1.50
N SER A 263 1.74 -6.98 -0.18
CA SER A 263 2.60 -6.03 0.53
C SER A 263 3.32 -6.65 1.71
N LEU A 264 4.63 -6.37 1.81
CA LEU A 264 5.53 -6.81 2.87
C LEU A 264 6.18 -5.60 3.53
N LEU A 265 6.09 -5.53 4.85
CA LEU A 265 6.87 -4.61 5.65
C LEU A 265 8.07 -5.33 6.24
N VAL A 266 9.28 -4.86 5.97
CA VAL A 266 10.52 -5.39 6.54
C VAL A 266 10.94 -4.50 7.71
N GLU A 267 10.74 -4.98 8.92
CA GLU A 267 11.20 -4.33 10.16
C GLU A 267 12.22 -5.23 10.83
N GLY A 268 13.44 -5.22 10.38
CA GLY A 268 14.41 -6.18 10.89
C GLY A 268 15.73 -5.54 11.30
N GLY A 269 16.62 -6.36 11.84
CA GLY A 269 18.01 -6.01 12.06
C GLY A 269 18.71 -5.66 10.75
N THR A 270 19.87 -5.03 10.85
CA THR A 270 20.67 -4.57 9.70
C THR A 270 20.85 -5.65 8.63
N GLN A 271 21.14 -6.89 9.01
CA GLN A 271 21.41 -7.98 8.06
C GLN A 271 20.20 -8.27 7.15
N VAL A 272 18.99 -8.31 7.72
CA VAL A 272 17.77 -8.55 6.92
C VAL A 272 17.52 -7.37 5.99
N LEU A 273 17.50 -6.15 6.52
CA LEU A 273 17.29 -4.94 5.72
C LEU A 273 18.33 -4.84 4.60
N GLN A 274 19.62 -5.06 4.92
CA GLN A 274 20.71 -4.99 3.96
C GLN A 274 20.58 -6.06 2.86
N SER A 275 20.12 -7.27 3.20
CA SER A 275 19.93 -8.33 2.21
C SER A 275 18.82 -8.03 1.20
N PHE A 276 17.78 -7.30 1.60
CA PHE A 276 16.76 -6.79 0.67
C PHE A 276 17.30 -5.68 -0.21
N ILE A 277 18.09 -4.76 0.36
CA ILE A 277 18.71 -3.64 -0.38
C ILE A 277 19.67 -4.16 -1.45
N GLU A 278 20.59 -5.06 -1.08
CA GLU A 278 21.62 -5.62 -1.99
C GLU A 278 21.05 -6.45 -3.14
N ARG A 279 19.82 -6.94 -2.99
CA ARG A 279 19.12 -7.71 -4.02
C ARG A 279 18.11 -6.89 -4.81
N ASP A 280 18.06 -5.58 -4.62
CA ASP A 280 17.05 -4.67 -5.20
C ASP A 280 15.60 -5.14 -4.95
N LEU A 281 15.37 -5.81 -3.81
CA LEU A 281 14.07 -6.31 -3.39
C LEU A 281 13.39 -5.31 -2.43
N TRP A 282 13.23 -4.08 -2.89
CA TRP A 282 12.53 -3.04 -2.14
C TRP A 282 11.90 -2.03 -3.10
N ASP A 283 10.82 -1.40 -2.66
CA ASP A 283 10.08 -0.40 -3.43
C ASP A 283 10.05 0.93 -2.69
N GLU A 284 10.04 0.89 -1.37
CA GLU A 284 9.97 2.05 -0.50
C GLU A 284 10.81 1.81 0.77
N ALA A 285 11.48 2.83 1.26
CA ALA A 285 12.26 2.73 2.50
C ALA A 285 12.05 3.95 3.40
N TRP A 286 11.91 3.70 4.70
CA TRP A 286 11.67 4.71 5.72
C TRP A 286 12.67 4.58 6.87
N ALA A 287 13.49 5.61 7.10
CA ALA A 287 14.43 5.67 8.22
C ALA A 287 14.08 6.80 9.18
N GLU A 288 13.61 6.46 10.38
CA GLU A 288 13.43 7.43 11.46
C GLU A 288 14.79 7.92 11.93
N GLN A 289 14.98 9.24 12.00
CA GLN A 289 16.20 9.87 12.49
C GLN A 289 16.09 10.17 13.97
N GLY A 290 16.90 9.51 14.78
CA GLY A 290 17.07 9.82 16.19
C GLY A 290 17.71 11.18 16.42
N THR A 291 17.39 11.82 17.55
CA THR A 291 17.98 13.11 17.94
C THR A 291 19.26 12.95 18.72
N ASN A 292 19.49 11.78 19.30
CA ASN A 292 20.64 11.47 20.15
C ASN A 292 21.57 10.48 19.45
N ASP A 293 22.83 10.52 19.83
CA ASP A 293 23.80 9.48 19.53
C ASP A 293 23.50 8.20 20.32
N ALA A 294 24.22 7.12 20.04
CA ALA A 294 24.11 5.88 20.79
C ALA A 294 24.74 6.03 22.17
N LEU A 295 23.92 6.33 23.18
CA LEU A 295 24.34 6.61 24.56
C LEU A 295 23.89 5.50 25.50
N ASP A 296 24.66 5.33 26.60
CA ASP A 296 24.23 4.54 27.75
C ASP A 296 23.20 5.29 28.63
N THR A 297 22.80 4.70 29.74
CA THR A 297 21.83 5.29 30.68
C THR A 297 22.38 6.51 31.44
N GLU A 298 23.69 6.71 31.43
CA GLU A 298 24.38 7.83 32.08
C GLU A 298 24.72 8.95 31.07
N GLY A 299 24.45 8.73 29.78
CA GLY A 299 24.67 9.71 28.71
C GLY A 299 26.07 9.65 28.07
N HIS A 300 26.82 8.57 28.31
CA HIS A 300 28.12 8.35 27.66
C HIS A 300 27.93 7.59 26.34
N CYS A 301 28.77 7.90 25.33
CA CYS A 301 28.78 7.16 24.08
C CYS A 301 29.11 5.69 24.33
N LEU A 302 28.33 4.80 23.72
CA LEU A 302 28.61 3.37 23.77
C LEU A 302 29.86 3.03 22.94
N PRO A 303 30.64 2.00 23.34
CA PRO A 303 31.74 1.49 22.55
C PRO A 303 31.26 1.03 21.17
N GLU A 304 32.01 1.37 20.12
CA GLU A 304 31.64 1.05 18.72
C GLU A 304 31.49 -0.46 18.49
N GLU A 305 32.29 -1.29 19.17
CA GLU A 305 32.22 -2.75 19.10
C GLU A 305 30.89 -3.35 19.60
N LEU A 306 30.14 -2.59 20.38
CA LEU A 306 28.80 -2.99 20.84
C LEU A 306 27.67 -2.50 19.93
N LEU A 307 27.96 -1.59 19.01
CA LEU A 307 26.94 -0.94 18.19
C LEU A 307 26.63 -1.70 16.92
N VAL A 308 25.34 -1.71 16.56
CA VAL A 308 24.84 -2.32 15.31
C VAL A 308 24.54 -1.20 14.34
N ALA A 309 25.33 -1.08 13.28
CA ALA A 309 25.17 -0.05 12.27
C ALA A 309 23.83 -0.16 11.53
N ALA A 310 23.28 0.97 11.11
CA ALA A 310 22.12 1.03 10.25
C ALA A 310 22.42 0.42 8.86
N PRO A 311 21.40 -0.07 8.15
CA PRO A 311 21.58 -0.52 6.76
C PRO A 311 22.00 0.68 5.89
N LYS A 312 22.75 0.38 4.83
CA LYS A 312 23.28 1.40 3.92
C LYS A 312 22.46 1.40 2.64
N MET A 313 21.69 2.47 2.43
CA MET A 313 21.08 2.73 1.12
C MET A 313 22.17 3.10 0.11
N PRO A 314 22.06 2.66 -1.16
CA PRO A 314 22.95 3.06 -2.23
C PRO A 314 22.97 4.59 -2.37
N ARG A 315 24.17 5.17 -2.59
CA ARG A 315 24.35 6.65 -2.60
C ARG A 315 23.68 7.33 -3.79
N GLU A 316 23.44 6.60 -4.86
CA GLU A 316 22.76 7.07 -6.07
C GLU A 316 21.27 7.38 -5.83
N PHE A 317 20.65 6.83 -4.79
CA PHE A 317 19.25 7.08 -4.49
C PHE A 317 19.09 8.30 -3.59
N SER A 318 18.38 9.30 -4.10
CA SER A 318 17.94 10.45 -3.30
C SER A 318 16.84 10.06 -2.34
N TYR A 319 16.70 10.84 -1.27
CA TYR A 319 15.61 10.72 -0.31
C TYR A 319 14.97 12.08 -0.08
N ASP A 320 13.71 12.05 0.31
CA ASP A 320 13.00 13.18 0.86
C ASP A 320 13.00 13.12 2.39
N GLU A 321 12.96 14.26 3.05
CA GLU A 321 12.81 14.32 4.51
C GLU A 321 11.36 14.71 4.85
N GLU A 322 10.69 13.88 5.59
CA GLU A 322 9.32 14.09 6.03
C GLU A 322 9.22 14.12 7.56
N ILE A 323 8.33 14.94 8.10
CA ILE A 323 8.08 14.99 9.54
C ILE A 323 6.80 14.21 9.86
N HIS A 324 6.94 13.15 10.63
CA HIS A 324 5.83 12.36 11.15
C HIS A 324 5.93 12.27 12.66
N PHE A 325 4.84 12.62 13.36
CA PHE A 325 4.76 12.52 14.84
C PHE A 325 5.95 13.19 15.56
N GLY A 326 6.37 14.36 15.07
CA GLY A 326 7.44 15.14 15.64
C GLY A 326 8.87 14.61 15.41
N ARG A 327 9.05 13.65 14.52
CA ARG A 327 10.34 13.09 14.11
C ARG A 327 10.58 13.24 12.63
N THR A 328 11.83 13.40 12.23
CA THR A 328 12.26 13.38 10.83
C THR A 328 12.43 11.94 10.37
N PHE A 329 11.86 11.65 9.21
CA PHE A 329 12.04 10.40 8.49
C PHE A 329 12.70 10.70 7.14
N ARG A 330 13.68 9.92 6.77
CA ARG A 330 14.16 9.85 5.38
C ARG A 330 13.33 8.83 4.64
N HIS A 331 12.83 9.23 3.49
CA HIS A 331 11.99 8.43 2.63
C HIS A 331 12.67 8.24 1.27
N TRP A 332 12.86 6.99 0.85
CA TRP A 332 13.36 6.62 -0.48
C TRP A 332 12.25 5.89 -1.23
N GLU A 333 12.16 6.16 -2.52
CA GLU A 333 11.38 5.38 -3.47
C GLU A 333 12.32 4.74 -4.48
N SER A 334 12.08 3.45 -4.77
CA SER A 334 12.88 2.73 -5.76
C SER A 334 12.69 3.32 -7.15
N PRO A 335 13.76 3.54 -7.92
CA PRO A 335 13.68 3.98 -9.32
C PRO A 335 12.82 3.06 -10.18
N LEU A 336 12.77 1.76 -9.86
CA LEU A 336 11.95 0.78 -10.57
C LEU A 336 10.46 1.18 -10.63
N LEU A 337 9.94 1.88 -9.62
CA LEU A 337 8.57 2.38 -9.63
C LEU A 337 8.39 3.51 -10.65
N LYS A 338 9.34 4.44 -10.73
CA LYS A 338 9.31 5.56 -11.68
C LYS A 338 9.53 5.10 -13.12
N GLU A 339 10.52 4.24 -13.35
CA GLU A 339 10.89 3.77 -14.68
C GLU A 339 9.85 2.84 -15.31
N ASN A 340 9.28 1.95 -14.52
CA ASN A 340 8.36 0.93 -15.04
C ASN A 340 6.88 1.35 -15.02
N TYR A 341 6.50 2.30 -14.16
CA TYR A 341 5.08 2.61 -13.93
C TYR A 341 4.76 4.10 -13.97
N GLY A 342 5.76 4.99 -14.06
CA GLY A 342 5.56 6.43 -13.96
C GLY A 342 5.04 6.84 -12.57
N LEU A 343 5.35 6.07 -11.54
CA LEU A 343 4.96 6.31 -10.15
C LEU A 343 5.95 7.22 -9.44
#